data_3594e4e38f52305a10fed3a26ee099f0
#
_entry.id   3594e4e38f52305a10fed3a26ee099f0
#
_cell.length_a   1.000
_cell.length_b   1.000
_cell.length_c   1.000
_cell.angle_alpha   90.00
_cell.angle_beta   90.00
_cell.angle_gamma   90.00
#
_symmetry.space_group_name_H-M   'P 1'
#
loop_
_entity.id
_entity.type
_entity.pdbx_description
1 polymer ?
#
loop_
_entity_poly.entity_id
_entity_poly.type
_entity_poly.pdbx_seq_one_letter_code
_entity_poly.pdbx_strand_id
1 'polypeptide(L)'
;KVKNNLTNIITKNKKVISIFPGSRKSEINVLLPIQLKFIKLMNNKNPNYFYVFHSTDENKKLIMNHFETADLKNIDVISDENIKSQILSNSIFAVCKSGTASLQVCNANIPSIIVYKLSFINFMIFKLLVNVKYANIINIINNREVIPELLQGECNAEEIYKSVTFFLKNPDYMKKQLDDCKKTLEGIRSKTSSSAEAASILSKYLIR
;
A
#
# COMPACT_ATOMS: atom_id res chain seq x y z
N LYS A 1 -19.48 -16.69 -4.81
CA LYS A 1 -18.80 -17.29 -3.62
C LYS A 1 -17.83 -16.32 -2.93
N VAL A 2 -17.07 -15.48 -3.66
CA VAL A 2 -16.10 -14.52 -3.08
C VAL A 2 -16.77 -13.41 -2.25
N LYS A 3 -17.90 -12.84 -2.71
CA LYS A 3 -18.65 -11.81 -1.94
C LYS A 3 -19.06 -12.28 -0.55
N ASN A 4 -19.52 -13.52 -0.40
CA ASN A 4 -19.97 -14.04 0.89
C ASN A 4 -18.82 -14.29 1.88
N ASN A 5 -17.61 -14.61 1.39
CA ASN A 5 -16.45 -14.83 2.25
C ASN A 5 -15.89 -13.52 2.83
N LEU A 6 -15.81 -12.46 2.02
CA LEU A 6 -15.30 -11.15 2.46
C LEU A 6 -16.24 -10.47 3.46
N THR A 7 -17.55 -10.51 3.21
CA THR A 7 -18.56 -10.03 4.18
C THR A 7 -18.45 -10.80 5.50
N ASN A 8 -18.24 -12.13 5.44
CA ASN A 8 -18.03 -12.97 6.61
C ASN A 8 -16.72 -12.69 7.36
N ILE A 9 -15.68 -12.17 6.69
CA ILE A 9 -14.40 -11.80 7.31
C ILE A 9 -14.55 -10.52 8.13
N ILE A 10 -15.24 -9.52 7.57
CA ILE A 10 -15.54 -8.26 8.27
C ILE A 10 -16.47 -8.53 9.48
N THR A 11 -17.49 -9.39 9.30
CA THR A 11 -18.43 -9.72 10.36
C THR A 11 -17.87 -10.63 11.45
N LYS A 12 -16.78 -11.38 11.18
CA LYS A 12 -16.14 -12.28 12.15
C LYS A 12 -15.09 -11.62 13.07
N ASN A 13 -15.08 -10.30 13.18
CA ASN A 13 -14.16 -9.54 14.05
C ASN A 13 -12.66 -9.82 13.79
N LYS A 14 -12.28 -10.23 12.57
CA LYS A 14 -10.87 -10.42 12.21
C LYS A 14 -10.21 -9.08 11.93
N LYS A 15 -9.02 -8.88 12.48
CA LYS A 15 -8.18 -7.71 12.19
C LYS A 15 -7.61 -7.82 10.78
N VAL A 16 -8.05 -6.94 9.87
CA VAL A 16 -7.65 -6.96 8.47
C VAL A 16 -6.39 -6.11 8.25
N ILE A 17 -5.42 -6.66 7.53
CA ILE A 17 -4.26 -5.93 7.00
C ILE A 17 -4.38 -5.91 5.47
N SER A 18 -4.45 -4.72 4.90
CA SER A 18 -4.49 -4.52 3.45
C SER A 18 -3.10 -4.60 2.83
N ILE A 19 -2.94 -5.34 1.75
CA ILE A 19 -1.67 -5.54 1.04
C ILE A 19 -1.81 -5.04 -0.41
N PHE A 20 -0.88 -4.18 -0.83
CA PHE A 20 -0.82 -3.66 -2.21
C PHE A 20 0.48 -4.13 -2.88
N PRO A 21 0.44 -5.23 -3.65
CA PRO A 21 1.64 -5.83 -4.23
C PRO A 21 2.18 -5.07 -5.45
N GLY A 22 1.45 -4.06 -5.92
CA GLY A 22 1.74 -3.30 -7.12
C GLY A 22 0.69 -3.53 -8.22
N SER A 23 0.78 -2.75 -9.28
CA SER A 23 -0.15 -2.79 -10.43
C SER A 23 0.44 -3.46 -11.66
N ARG A 24 1.77 -3.55 -11.77
CA ARG A 24 2.48 -4.18 -12.90
C ARG A 24 2.93 -5.59 -12.54
N LYS A 25 2.87 -6.50 -13.49
CA LYS A 25 3.32 -7.90 -13.30
C LYS A 25 4.74 -8.01 -12.77
N SER A 26 5.66 -7.16 -13.24
CA SER A 26 7.05 -7.12 -12.76
C SER A 26 7.17 -6.73 -11.30
N GLU A 27 6.33 -5.81 -10.81
CA GLU A 27 6.28 -5.40 -9.41
C GLU A 27 5.74 -6.52 -8.53
N ILE A 28 4.62 -7.13 -8.96
CA ILE A 28 3.96 -8.23 -8.26
C ILE A 28 4.91 -9.42 -8.13
N ASN A 29 5.59 -9.82 -9.19
CA ASN A 29 6.54 -10.94 -9.17
C ASN A 29 7.70 -10.74 -8.16
N VAL A 30 8.08 -9.50 -7.89
CA VAL A 30 9.13 -9.17 -6.93
C VAL A 30 8.59 -9.04 -5.50
N LEU A 31 7.47 -8.32 -5.32
CA LEU A 31 6.96 -7.99 -3.99
C LEU A 31 6.12 -9.10 -3.36
N LEU A 32 5.31 -9.80 -4.16
CA LEU A 32 4.38 -10.81 -3.67
C LEU A 32 5.06 -11.94 -2.88
N PRO A 33 6.19 -12.55 -3.35
CA PRO A 33 6.89 -13.56 -2.58
C PRO A 33 7.39 -13.04 -1.21
N ILE A 34 7.83 -11.78 -1.15
CA ILE A 34 8.29 -11.14 0.07
C ILE A 34 7.12 -10.95 1.04
N GLN A 35 5.98 -10.44 0.52
CA GLN A 35 4.77 -10.21 1.31
C GLN A 35 4.18 -11.53 1.84
N LEU A 36 4.21 -12.61 1.06
CA LEU A 36 3.76 -13.93 1.53
C LEU A 36 4.68 -14.50 2.62
N LYS A 37 5.99 -14.31 2.52
CA LYS A 37 6.94 -14.66 3.61
C LYS A 37 6.68 -13.84 4.87
N PHE A 38 6.44 -12.54 4.73
CA PHE A 38 6.04 -11.68 5.85
C PHE A 38 4.78 -12.20 6.54
N ILE A 39 3.75 -12.60 5.79
CA ILE A 39 2.51 -13.16 6.36
C ILE A 39 2.78 -14.45 7.11
N LYS A 40 3.66 -15.32 6.61
CA LYS A 40 4.09 -16.54 7.34
C LYS A 40 4.74 -16.18 8.68
N LEU A 41 5.62 -15.18 8.74
CA LEU A 41 6.23 -14.71 9.98
C LEU A 41 5.18 -14.17 10.97
N MET A 42 4.22 -13.39 10.47
CA MET A 42 3.11 -12.87 11.29
C MET A 42 2.25 -14.00 11.85
N ASN A 43 1.87 -14.99 11.04
CA ASN A 43 1.03 -16.11 11.46
C ASN A 43 1.68 -16.99 12.52
N ASN A 44 2.99 -17.19 12.45
CA ASN A 44 3.72 -17.97 13.44
C ASN A 44 3.67 -17.35 14.85
N LYS A 45 3.48 -16.02 14.93
CA LYS A 45 3.49 -15.28 16.18
C LYS A 45 2.11 -14.76 16.59
N ASN A 46 1.23 -14.53 15.63
CA ASN A 46 -0.13 -14.00 15.88
C ASN A 46 -1.08 -14.37 14.73
N PRO A 47 -1.81 -15.48 14.82
CA PRO A 47 -2.69 -15.97 13.74
C PRO A 47 -4.01 -15.22 13.59
N ASN A 48 -4.26 -14.15 14.36
CA ASN A 48 -5.54 -13.46 14.42
C ASN A 48 -5.77 -12.44 13.29
N TYR A 49 -4.78 -12.26 12.40
CA TYR A 49 -4.90 -11.34 11.27
C TYR A 49 -5.44 -12.04 10.03
N PHE A 50 -6.11 -11.26 9.19
CA PHE A 50 -6.50 -11.64 7.84
C PHE A 50 -5.89 -10.65 6.84
N TYR A 51 -5.34 -11.14 5.75
CA TYR A 51 -4.62 -10.31 4.78
C TYR A 51 -5.38 -10.26 3.47
N VAL A 52 -5.69 -9.05 3.00
CA VAL A 52 -6.40 -8.86 1.74
C VAL A 52 -5.51 -8.15 0.74
N PHE A 53 -5.23 -8.83 -0.35
CA PHE A 53 -4.46 -8.28 -1.46
C PHE A 53 -5.36 -7.49 -2.39
N HIS A 54 -5.05 -6.21 -2.57
CA HIS A 54 -5.72 -5.32 -3.51
C HIS A 54 -5.08 -5.45 -4.90
N SER A 55 -5.86 -5.82 -5.89
CA SER A 55 -5.40 -6.12 -7.25
C SER A 55 -6.28 -5.45 -8.31
N THR A 56 -5.86 -5.53 -9.56
CA THR A 56 -6.71 -5.35 -10.74
C THR A 56 -7.24 -6.71 -11.21
N ASP A 57 -8.29 -6.72 -12.03
CA ASP A 57 -8.82 -7.98 -12.59
C ASP A 57 -7.77 -8.74 -13.39
N GLU A 58 -6.94 -7.99 -14.15
CA GLU A 58 -5.86 -8.58 -14.96
C GLU A 58 -4.82 -9.34 -14.13
N ASN A 59 -4.51 -8.83 -12.93
CA ASN A 59 -3.45 -9.38 -12.09
C ASN A 59 -3.97 -10.37 -11.04
N LYS A 60 -5.28 -10.45 -10.84
CA LYS A 60 -5.90 -11.33 -9.85
C LYS A 60 -5.48 -12.78 -9.99
N LYS A 61 -5.52 -13.31 -11.24
CA LYS A 61 -5.11 -14.69 -11.51
C LYS A 61 -3.64 -14.94 -11.18
N LEU A 62 -2.76 -13.98 -11.50
CA LEU A 62 -1.33 -14.07 -11.18
C LEU A 62 -1.11 -14.20 -9.66
N ILE A 63 -1.81 -13.38 -8.88
CA ILE A 63 -1.71 -13.41 -7.40
C ILE A 63 -2.26 -14.72 -6.84
N MET A 64 -3.40 -15.19 -7.34
CA MET A 64 -4.00 -16.45 -6.91
C MET A 64 -3.08 -17.67 -7.15
N ASN A 65 -2.38 -17.70 -8.27
CA ASN A 65 -1.42 -18.79 -8.54
C ASN A 65 -0.30 -18.85 -7.48
N HIS A 66 0.15 -17.70 -6.98
CA HIS A 66 1.12 -17.67 -5.88
C HIS A 66 0.53 -18.11 -4.53
N PHE A 67 -0.78 -17.92 -4.33
CA PHE A 67 -1.45 -18.36 -3.09
C PHE A 67 -1.51 -19.88 -2.99
N GLU A 68 -1.70 -20.59 -4.13
CA GLU A 68 -1.75 -22.06 -4.18
C GLU A 68 -0.48 -22.69 -3.63
N THR A 69 0.68 -22.05 -3.84
CA THR A 69 1.97 -22.54 -3.37
C THR A 69 2.35 -22.04 -1.97
N ALA A 70 1.60 -21.06 -1.44
CA ALA A 70 1.96 -20.40 -0.19
C ALA A 70 1.48 -21.13 1.06
N ASP A 71 0.49 -22.03 0.96
CA ASP A 71 -0.15 -22.74 2.09
C ASP A 71 -0.60 -21.79 3.23
N LEU A 72 -1.32 -20.73 2.85
CA LEU A 72 -1.86 -19.73 3.77
C LEU A 72 -3.39 -19.71 3.67
N LYS A 73 -4.08 -19.86 4.82
CA LYS A 73 -5.56 -19.94 4.89
C LYS A 73 -6.23 -18.59 5.19
N ASN A 74 -5.47 -17.59 5.61
CA ASN A 74 -5.95 -16.28 6.06
C ASN A 74 -5.58 -15.15 5.09
N ILE A 75 -5.57 -15.47 3.80
CA ILE A 75 -5.31 -14.54 2.69
C ILE A 75 -6.45 -14.58 1.67
N ASP A 76 -6.72 -13.44 1.03
CA ASP A 76 -7.62 -13.34 -0.12
C ASP A 76 -7.16 -12.23 -1.06
N VAL A 77 -7.69 -12.20 -2.29
CA VAL A 77 -7.41 -11.17 -3.29
C VAL A 77 -8.69 -10.58 -3.86
N ILE A 78 -8.76 -9.26 -3.88
CA ILE A 78 -9.90 -8.49 -4.39
C ILE A 78 -9.51 -7.59 -5.54
N SER A 79 -10.44 -7.44 -6.50
CA SER A 79 -10.29 -6.55 -7.65
C SER A 79 -11.48 -5.59 -7.85
N ASP A 80 -12.64 -5.88 -7.28
CA ASP A 80 -13.82 -5.01 -7.30
C ASP A 80 -13.58 -3.74 -6.47
N GLU A 81 -13.74 -2.56 -7.08
CA GLU A 81 -13.41 -1.27 -6.46
C GLU A 81 -14.29 -0.93 -5.24
N ASN A 82 -15.57 -1.33 -5.27
CA ASN A 82 -16.48 -1.11 -4.13
C ASN A 82 -16.06 -1.97 -2.94
N ILE A 83 -15.71 -3.22 -3.20
CA ILE A 83 -15.22 -4.14 -2.17
C ILE A 83 -13.86 -3.67 -1.62
N LYS A 84 -12.95 -3.19 -2.49
CA LYS A 84 -11.66 -2.61 -2.07
C LYS A 84 -11.85 -1.47 -1.09
N SER A 85 -12.76 -0.52 -1.38
CA SER A 85 -13.04 0.62 -0.51
C SER A 85 -13.58 0.18 0.84
N GLN A 86 -14.50 -0.79 0.87
CA GLN A 86 -15.06 -1.34 2.11
C GLN A 86 -13.99 -2.07 2.94
N ILE A 87 -13.17 -2.91 2.31
CA ILE A 87 -12.09 -3.63 3.01
C ILE A 87 -11.06 -2.63 3.55
N LEU A 88 -10.66 -1.66 2.74
CA LEU A 88 -9.70 -0.66 3.16
C LEU A 88 -10.20 0.11 4.39
N SER A 89 -11.45 0.58 4.39
CA SER A 89 -12.04 1.31 5.52
C SER A 89 -12.11 0.48 6.82
N ASN A 90 -12.08 -0.84 6.71
CA ASN A 90 -12.09 -1.77 7.85
C ASN A 90 -10.71 -2.35 8.17
N SER A 91 -9.68 -1.91 7.47
CA SER A 91 -8.31 -2.37 7.72
C SER A 91 -7.69 -1.62 8.89
N ILE A 92 -6.94 -2.35 9.71
CA ILE A 92 -6.20 -1.76 10.84
C ILE A 92 -4.81 -1.27 10.44
N PHE A 93 -4.29 -1.76 9.31
CA PHE A 93 -2.96 -1.43 8.79
C PHE A 93 -2.87 -1.74 7.30
N ALA A 94 -1.93 -1.09 6.60
CA ALA A 94 -1.66 -1.40 5.21
C ALA A 94 -0.15 -1.53 4.90
N VAL A 95 0.20 -2.47 4.02
CA VAL A 95 1.53 -2.60 3.41
C VAL A 95 1.40 -2.23 1.95
N CYS A 96 1.94 -1.08 1.56
CA CYS A 96 1.71 -0.48 0.26
C CYS A 96 2.98 -0.44 -0.60
N LYS A 97 2.88 -0.77 -1.86
CA LYS A 97 3.87 -0.33 -2.86
C LYS A 97 3.75 1.19 -3.04
N SER A 98 4.88 1.89 -3.15
CA SER A 98 4.87 3.34 -3.45
C SER A 98 4.09 3.65 -4.74
N GLY A 99 3.22 4.67 -4.69
CA GLY A 99 2.38 5.11 -5.79
C GLY A 99 1.03 5.63 -5.32
N THR A 100 0.04 5.67 -6.23
CA THR A 100 -1.32 6.17 -5.95
C THR A 100 -2.04 5.40 -4.85
N ALA A 101 -1.77 4.11 -4.69
CA ALA A 101 -2.34 3.29 -3.62
C ALA A 101 -2.03 3.85 -2.21
N SER A 102 -0.83 4.40 -2.00
CA SER A 102 -0.47 4.99 -0.71
C SER A 102 -1.30 6.25 -0.38
N LEU A 103 -1.66 7.06 -1.39
CA LEU A 103 -2.57 8.20 -1.20
C LEU A 103 -4.00 7.74 -0.87
N GLN A 104 -4.46 6.65 -1.49
CA GLN A 104 -5.77 6.05 -1.15
C GLN A 104 -5.80 5.58 0.31
N VAL A 105 -4.73 4.92 0.77
CA VAL A 105 -4.59 4.45 2.15
C VAL A 105 -4.56 5.62 3.13
N CYS A 106 -3.77 6.67 2.85
CA CYS A 106 -3.75 7.89 3.66
C CYS A 106 -5.13 8.55 3.73
N ASN A 107 -5.83 8.66 2.59
CA ASN A 107 -7.17 9.26 2.53
C ASN A 107 -8.23 8.39 3.27
N ALA A 108 -8.04 7.09 3.33
CA ALA A 108 -8.85 6.17 4.14
C ALA A 108 -8.50 6.20 5.63
N ASN A 109 -7.52 7.02 6.04
CA ASN A 109 -7.06 7.15 7.43
C ASN A 109 -6.54 5.82 8.01
N ILE A 110 -5.78 5.07 7.22
CA ILE A 110 -5.19 3.79 7.60
C ILE A 110 -3.66 3.93 7.75
N PRO A 111 -3.08 3.54 8.91
CA PRO A 111 -1.63 3.55 9.09
C PRO A 111 -0.97 2.54 8.17
N SER A 112 0.23 2.88 7.67
CA SER A 112 0.87 2.07 6.64
C SER A 112 2.38 2.16 6.66
N ILE A 113 3.00 1.22 5.94
CA ILE A 113 4.39 1.28 5.50
C ILE A 113 4.47 1.16 3.98
N ILE A 114 5.52 1.74 3.42
CA ILE A 114 5.80 1.64 1.99
C ILE A 114 6.85 0.57 1.76
N VAL A 115 6.60 -0.30 0.80
CA VAL A 115 7.54 -1.31 0.32
C VAL A 115 7.85 -1.05 -1.16
N TYR A 116 9.13 -1.04 -1.52
CA TYR A 116 9.51 -0.81 -2.91
C TYR A 116 10.80 -1.53 -3.25
N LYS A 117 10.76 -2.33 -4.31
CA LYS A 117 11.91 -3.06 -4.81
C LYS A 117 11.93 -3.04 -6.33
N LEU A 118 12.99 -2.50 -6.90
CA LEU A 118 13.29 -2.55 -8.32
C LEU A 118 14.12 -3.80 -8.64
N SER A 119 14.06 -4.25 -9.88
CA SER A 119 15.09 -5.16 -10.38
C SER A 119 16.47 -4.50 -10.29
N PHE A 120 17.52 -5.29 -10.17
CA PHE A 120 18.88 -4.77 -10.00
C PHE A 120 19.27 -3.76 -11.09
N ILE A 121 18.96 -4.06 -12.35
CA ILE A 121 19.26 -3.17 -13.49
C ILE A 121 18.51 -1.85 -13.36
N ASN A 122 17.21 -1.89 -13.10
CA ASN A 122 16.39 -0.68 -12.95
C ASN A 122 16.85 0.16 -11.74
N PHE A 123 17.28 -0.49 -10.67
CA PHE A 123 17.80 0.20 -9.49
C PHE A 123 19.11 0.93 -9.80
N MET A 124 20.03 0.31 -10.55
CA MET A 124 21.28 0.96 -10.95
C MET A 124 21.03 2.19 -11.82
N ILE A 125 20.14 2.08 -12.81
CA ILE A 125 19.74 3.20 -13.66
C ILE A 125 19.06 4.31 -12.82
N PHE A 126 18.13 3.95 -11.95
CA PHE A 126 17.45 4.92 -11.08
C PHE A 126 18.43 5.68 -10.17
N LYS A 127 19.38 4.97 -9.55
CA LYS A 127 20.40 5.56 -8.67
C LYS A 127 21.32 6.57 -9.38
N LEU A 128 21.54 6.38 -10.69
CA LEU A 128 22.33 7.30 -11.50
C LEU A 128 21.56 8.56 -11.94
N LEU A 129 20.24 8.40 -12.16
CA LEU A 129 19.43 9.45 -12.78
C LEU A 129 18.60 10.26 -11.76
N VAL A 130 18.34 9.71 -10.59
CA VAL A 130 17.38 10.28 -9.65
C VAL A 130 18.01 10.50 -8.28
N ASN A 131 18.10 11.75 -7.89
CA ASN A 131 18.60 12.16 -6.56
C ASN A 131 17.43 12.57 -5.67
N VAL A 132 16.53 11.61 -5.34
CA VAL A 132 15.43 11.84 -4.39
C VAL A 132 15.69 11.07 -3.11
N LYS A 133 15.41 11.72 -1.99
CA LYS A 133 15.57 11.14 -0.66
C LYS A 133 14.47 10.14 -0.31
N TYR A 134 13.27 10.36 -0.82
CA TYR A 134 12.07 9.57 -0.50
C TYR A 134 11.39 9.06 -1.77
N ALA A 135 10.77 7.90 -1.70
CA ALA A 135 10.01 7.29 -2.80
C ALA A 135 8.50 7.58 -2.71
N ASN A 136 7.99 7.93 -1.54
CA ASN A 136 6.57 8.22 -1.32
C ASN A 136 6.29 9.72 -1.37
N ILE A 137 5.20 10.11 -2.04
CA ILE A 137 4.83 11.52 -2.23
C ILE A 137 4.57 12.26 -0.91
N ILE A 138 4.00 11.59 0.11
CA ILE A 138 3.78 12.20 1.43
C ILE A 138 5.11 12.57 2.08
N ASN A 139 6.11 11.68 2.02
CA ASN A 139 7.43 11.94 2.55
C ASN A 139 8.18 13.01 1.76
N ILE A 140 8.04 13.03 0.43
CA ILE A 140 8.61 14.07 -0.45
C ILE A 140 8.07 15.45 -0.08
N ILE A 141 6.75 15.60 0.03
CA ILE A 141 6.10 16.88 0.36
C ILE A 141 6.54 17.39 1.74
N ASN A 142 6.66 16.49 2.72
CA ASN A 142 7.07 16.87 4.08
C ASN A 142 8.60 16.99 4.23
N ASN A 143 9.39 16.61 3.22
CA ASN A 143 10.85 16.49 3.30
C ASN A 143 11.34 15.72 4.54
N ARG A 144 10.54 14.76 5.01
CA ARG A 144 10.84 13.87 6.14
C ARG A 144 10.08 12.56 6.01
N GLU A 145 10.51 11.54 6.72
CA GLU A 145 9.80 10.28 6.79
C GLU A 145 8.57 10.42 7.70
N VAL A 146 7.39 10.44 7.08
CA VAL A 146 6.07 10.38 7.71
C VAL A 146 5.58 8.93 7.71
N ILE A 147 5.76 8.26 6.56
CA ILE A 147 5.42 6.86 6.36
C ILE A 147 6.75 6.11 6.16
N PRO A 148 7.07 5.11 6.97
CA PRO A 148 8.31 4.34 6.80
C PRO A 148 8.43 3.72 5.41
N GLU A 149 9.61 3.82 4.82
CA GLU A 149 9.92 3.30 3.49
C GLU A 149 10.96 2.18 3.57
N LEU A 150 10.53 0.95 3.32
CA LEU A 150 11.42 -0.20 3.19
C LEU A 150 11.81 -0.37 1.72
N LEU A 151 12.98 0.14 1.35
CA LEU A 151 13.46 0.20 -0.02
C LEU A 151 14.54 -0.84 -0.28
N GLN A 152 14.54 -1.44 -1.45
CA GLN A 152 15.59 -2.34 -1.95
C GLN A 152 15.99 -3.45 -0.96
N GLY A 153 17.14 -3.33 -0.30
CA GLY A 153 17.65 -4.31 0.66
C GLY A 153 16.79 -4.42 1.92
N GLU A 154 16.19 -3.32 2.36
CA GLU A 154 15.26 -3.28 3.49
C GLU A 154 13.88 -3.83 3.13
N CYS A 155 13.54 -3.91 1.82
CA CYS A 155 12.31 -4.54 1.35
C CYS A 155 12.45 -6.07 1.42
N ASN A 156 12.36 -6.61 2.62
CA ASN A 156 12.38 -8.05 2.93
C ASN A 156 11.32 -8.38 4.00
N ALA A 157 11.02 -9.67 4.16
CA ALA A 157 9.93 -10.14 5.01
C ALA A 157 10.14 -9.79 6.50
N GLU A 158 11.38 -9.85 6.97
CA GLU A 158 11.78 -9.61 8.36
C GLU A 158 11.59 -8.13 8.72
N GLU A 159 12.04 -7.20 7.86
CA GLU A 159 11.89 -5.76 8.10
C GLU A 159 10.43 -5.31 8.00
N ILE A 160 9.65 -5.88 7.05
CA ILE A 160 8.20 -5.66 6.99
C ILE A 160 7.54 -6.13 8.29
N TYR A 161 7.90 -7.33 8.79
CA TYR A 161 7.38 -7.87 10.03
C TYR A 161 7.71 -6.97 11.23
N LYS A 162 8.96 -6.53 11.37
CA LYS A 162 9.40 -5.64 12.45
C LYS A 162 8.61 -4.33 12.43
N SER A 163 8.52 -3.68 11.25
CA SER A 163 7.83 -2.40 11.09
C SER A 163 6.34 -2.52 11.40
N VAL A 164 5.65 -3.49 10.80
CA VAL A 164 4.21 -3.71 11.06
C VAL A 164 3.96 -4.00 12.54
N THR A 165 4.77 -4.87 13.15
CA THR A 165 4.62 -5.23 14.56
C THR A 165 4.89 -4.04 15.49
N PHE A 166 5.88 -3.19 15.15
CA PHE A 166 6.16 -1.98 15.88
C PHE A 166 4.94 -1.05 15.90
N PHE A 167 4.37 -0.74 14.75
CA PHE A 167 3.19 0.11 14.66
C PHE A 167 1.99 -0.47 15.41
N LEU A 168 1.69 -1.77 15.23
CA LEU A 168 0.57 -2.41 15.90
C LEU A 168 0.69 -2.44 17.44
N LYS A 169 1.92 -2.34 17.97
CA LYS A 169 2.20 -2.24 19.41
C LYS A 169 2.28 -0.81 19.93
N ASN A 170 2.39 0.18 19.06
CA ASN A 170 2.60 1.58 19.42
C ASN A 170 1.52 2.50 18.79
N PRO A 171 0.31 2.57 19.37
CA PRO A 171 -0.81 3.35 18.83
C PRO A 171 -0.49 4.84 18.63
N ASP A 172 0.37 5.42 19.48
CA ASP A 172 0.75 6.83 19.37
C ASP A 172 1.51 7.13 18.09
N TYR A 173 2.38 6.20 17.64
CA TYR A 173 3.07 6.33 16.36
C TYR A 173 2.09 6.22 15.19
N MET A 174 1.09 5.33 15.27
CA MET A 174 0.03 5.26 14.26
C MET A 174 -0.74 6.56 14.19
N LYS A 175 -1.18 7.08 15.33
CA LYS A 175 -1.92 8.35 15.40
C LYS A 175 -1.11 9.51 14.82
N LYS A 176 0.17 9.63 15.20
CA LYS A 176 1.05 10.67 14.66
C LYS A 176 1.18 10.57 13.13
N GLN A 177 1.36 9.36 12.58
CA GLN A 177 1.42 9.16 11.13
C GLN A 177 0.13 9.61 10.45
N LEU A 178 -1.03 9.25 11.00
CA LEU A 178 -2.35 9.61 10.46
C LEU A 178 -2.57 11.12 10.49
N ASP A 179 -2.23 11.79 11.59
CA ASP A 179 -2.34 13.24 11.72
C ASP A 179 -1.45 13.98 10.71
N ASP A 180 -0.22 13.50 10.50
CA ASP A 180 0.71 14.05 9.52
C ASP A 180 0.23 13.80 8.08
N CYS A 181 -0.25 12.62 7.77
CA CYS A 181 -0.85 12.29 6.46
C CYS A 181 -2.06 13.19 6.17
N LYS A 182 -2.97 13.35 7.14
CA LYS A 182 -4.15 14.20 7.01
C LYS A 182 -3.77 15.65 6.70
N LYS A 183 -2.85 16.24 7.46
CA LYS A 183 -2.35 17.60 7.23
C LYS A 183 -1.77 17.75 5.82
N THR A 184 -0.99 16.77 5.38
CA THR A 184 -0.39 16.78 4.04
C THR A 184 -1.46 16.74 2.96
N LEU A 185 -2.44 15.84 3.09
CA LEU A 185 -3.54 15.73 2.12
C LEU A 185 -4.39 16.99 2.06
N GLU A 186 -4.67 17.63 3.19
CA GLU A 186 -5.37 18.92 3.26
C GLU A 186 -4.58 20.02 2.54
N GLY A 187 -3.26 20.04 2.68
CA GLY A 187 -2.37 21.00 2.03
C GLY A 187 -2.28 20.87 0.50
N ILE A 188 -2.50 19.67 -0.05
CA ILE A 188 -2.47 19.43 -1.50
C ILE A 188 -3.86 19.43 -2.16
N ARG A 189 -4.93 19.49 -1.38
CA ARG A 189 -6.29 19.60 -1.93
C ARG A 189 -6.47 20.98 -2.60
N SER A 190 -6.70 20.98 -3.91
CA SER A 190 -7.12 22.17 -4.61
C SER A 190 -8.56 22.55 -4.22
N LYS A 191 -8.86 23.87 -4.20
CA LYS A 191 -10.22 24.39 -4.01
C LYS A 191 -11.11 24.15 -5.24
N THR A 192 -10.48 23.88 -6.39
CA THR A 192 -11.13 23.59 -7.68
C THR A 192 -10.78 22.17 -8.13
N SER A 193 -11.56 21.61 -9.07
CA SER A 193 -11.19 20.33 -9.64
C SER A 193 -9.88 20.44 -10.43
N SER A 194 -8.99 19.47 -10.32
CA SER A 194 -7.69 19.45 -11.01
C SER A 194 -7.85 19.60 -12.54
N SER A 195 -8.94 19.07 -13.12
CA SER A 195 -9.26 19.23 -14.54
C SER A 195 -9.66 20.64 -14.90
N ALA A 196 -10.43 21.35 -14.08
CA ALA A 196 -10.79 22.75 -14.30
C ALA A 196 -9.57 23.67 -14.19
N GLU A 197 -8.68 23.41 -13.24
CA GLU A 197 -7.44 24.15 -13.07
C GLU A 197 -6.47 23.94 -14.25
N ALA A 198 -6.30 22.69 -14.70
CA ALA A 198 -5.53 22.36 -15.90
C ALA A 198 -6.11 23.03 -17.16
N ALA A 199 -7.43 22.98 -17.34
CA ALA A 199 -8.11 23.65 -18.45
C ALA A 199 -7.90 25.17 -18.40
N SER A 200 -7.99 25.80 -17.23
CA SER A 200 -7.72 27.23 -17.05
C SER A 200 -6.28 27.62 -17.40
N ILE A 201 -5.31 26.78 -17.05
CA ILE A 201 -3.90 27.00 -17.41
C ILE A 201 -3.72 26.86 -18.93
N LEU A 202 -4.21 25.77 -19.52
CA LEU A 202 -4.08 25.51 -20.96
C LEU A 202 -4.76 26.58 -21.83
N SER A 203 -5.93 27.08 -21.43
CA SER A 203 -6.63 28.13 -22.16
C SER A 203 -5.79 29.42 -22.33
N LYS A 204 -4.93 29.74 -21.35
CA LYS A 204 -4.02 30.90 -21.44
C LYS A 204 -2.96 30.77 -22.53
N TYR A 205 -2.64 29.55 -22.96
CA TYR A 205 -1.68 29.28 -24.03
C TYR A 205 -2.35 29.10 -25.41
N LEU A 206 -3.66 28.83 -25.44
CA LEU A 206 -4.42 28.68 -26.69
C LEU A 206 -4.95 30.00 -27.27
N ILE A 207 -4.92 31.08 -26.49
CA ILE A 207 -5.38 32.43 -26.89
C ILE A 207 -4.16 33.27 -27.35
N ARG A 208 -3.31 32.69 -28.21
CA ARG A 208 -2.29 33.42 -28.96
C ARG A 208 -2.48 33.25 -30.44
#